data_94e4c153dd7359070d7fe20dc0eb715a
#
_entry.id   94e4c153dd7359070d7fe20dc0eb715a
#
_cell.length_a   1.000
_cell.length_b   1.000
_cell.length_c   1.000
_cell.angle_alpha   90.00
_cell.angle_beta   90.00
_cell.angle_gamma   90.00
#
_symmetry.space_group_name_H-M   'P 1'
#
loop_
_entity.id
_entity.type
_entity.pdbx_description
1 polymer ?
#
loop_
_entity_poly.entity_id
_entity_poly.type
_entity_poly.pdbx_seq_one_letter_code
_entity_poly.pdbx_strand_id
1 'polypeptide(L)'
;MYCIRLSTEGYEVVNRGTDTEDSVDYPDFIHPLAKEISNKNEEKGIIICGSGNGVSMVANKYEGVRAALCWNKEIASLSRQHNNANVLSLPARFLTTEEAIEIVKTFLETDFEGGRHERRVNKINK
;
A
#
# COMPACT_ATOMS: atom_id res chain seq x y z
N MET A 1 -2.57 -2.28 14.18
CA MET A 1 -2.07 -1.70 12.93
C MET A 1 -0.84 -2.45 12.45
N TYR A 2 -0.78 -2.75 11.18
CA TYR A 2 0.39 -3.37 10.57
C TYR A 2 0.93 -2.48 9.46
N CYS A 3 2.24 -2.49 9.31
CA CYS A 3 2.92 -1.67 8.33
C CYS A 3 4.17 -2.42 7.90
N ILE A 4 4.21 -2.91 6.67
CA ILE A 4 5.34 -3.68 6.15
C ILE A 4 5.80 -3.15 4.81
N ARG A 5 7.10 -3.24 4.59
CA ARG A 5 7.75 -2.92 3.32
C ARG A 5 8.22 -4.21 2.68
N LEU A 6 8.01 -4.32 1.39
CA LEU A 6 8.40 -5.50 0.63
C LEU A 6 9.33 -5.10 -0.50
N SER A 7 10.40 -5.85 -0.69
CA SER A 7 11.16 -5.76 -1.91
C SER A 7 10.45 -6.56 -3.00
N THR A 8 10.55 -6.12 -4.25
CA THR A 8 9.93 -6.83 -5.36
C THR A 8 10.73 -8.05 -5.80
N GLU A 9 11.96 -8.19 -5.32
CA GLU A 9 12.81 -9.33 -5.60
C GLU A 9 12.79 -10.30 -4.41
N GLY A 10 11.98 -11.36 -4.51
CA GLY A 10 11.93 -12.41 -3.51
C GLY A 10 11.15 -12.09 -2.25
N TYR A 11 10.38 -11.02 -2.26
CA TYR A 11 9.49 -10.62 -1.15
C TYR A 11 10.19 -10.58 0.21
N GLU A 12 11.34 -9.92 0.28
CA GLU A 12 11.94 -9.63 1.57
C GLU A 12 11.03 -8.69 2.35
N VAL A 13 10.61 -9.11 3.53
CA VAL A 13 9.63 -8.38 4.35
C VAL A 13 10.33 -7.64 5.48
N VAL A 14 10.10 -6.34 5.57
CA VAL A 14 10.56 -5.51 6.68
C VAL A 14 9.33 -4.99 7.44
N ASN A 15 9.20 -5.38 8.71
CA ASN A 15 8.11 -4.94 9.56
C ASN A 15 8.40 -3.53 10.10
N ARG A 16 7.50 -2.59 9.81
CA ARG A 16 7.58 -1.21 10.30
C ARG A 16 6.41 -0.85 11.23
N GLY A 17 5.61 -1.84 11.61
CA GLY A 17 4.45 -1.62 12.45
C GLY A 17 4.75 -1.62 13.93
N THR A 18 3.70 -1.50 14.73
CA THR A 18 3.80 -1.59 16.19
C THR A 18 3.85 -3.04 16.64
N ASP A 19 4.59 -3.29 17.73
CA ASP A 19 4.72 -4.62 18.34
C ASP A 19 3.77 -4.80 19.53
N THR A 20 2.91 -3.82 19.82
CA THR A 20 2.00 -3.87 20.96
C THR A 20 0.55 -3.72 20.50
N GLU A 21 -0.39 -4.11 21.39
CA GLU A 21 -1.81 -3.90 21.18
C GLU A 21 -2.29 -2.52 21.63
N ASP A 22 -1.40 -1.74 22.24
CA ASP A 22 -1.73 -0.39 22.69
C ASP A 22 -2.07 0.53 21.52
N SER A 23 -2.94 1.47 21.81
CA SER A 23 -3.26 2.52 20.84
C SER A 23 -2.02 3.34 20.51
N VAL A 24 -1.80 3.57 19.21
CA VAL A 24 -0.65 4.36 18.74
C VAL A 24 -1.11 5.41 17.75
N ASP A 25 -0.29 6.43 17.57
CA ASP A 25 -0.52 7.42 16.52
C ASP A 25 -0.01 6.83 15.20
N TYR A 26 -0.94 6.37 14.36
CA TYR A 26 -0.60 5.69 13.12
C TYR A 26 0.35 6.48 12.21
N PRO A 27 0.30 7.83 12.13
CA PRO A 27 1.23 8.55 11.26
C PRO A 27 2.69 8.31 11.62
N ASP A 28 3.03 8.11 12.90
CA ASP A 28 4.39 7.86 13.35
C ASP A 28 5.00 6.62 12.70
N PHE A 29 4.15 5.66 12.33
CA PHE A 29 4.58 4.41 11.70
C PHE A 29 4.53 4.49 10.18
N ILE A 30 3.61 5.27 9.64
CA ILE A 30 3.43 5.38 8.19
C ILE A 30 4.48 6.29 7.55
N HIS A 31 4.87 7.37 8.21
CA HIS A 31 5.88 8.28 7.66
C HIS A 31 7.20 7.57 7.29
N PRO A 32 7.79 6.74 8.16
CA PRO A 32 9.02 6.03 7.79
C PRO A 32 8.84 5.11 6.58
N LEU A 33 7.73 4.36 6.54
CA LEU A 33 7.45 3.47 5.41
C LEU A 33 7.30 4.25 4.11
N ALA A 34 6.47 5.30 4.14
CA ALA A 34 6.19 6.10 2.95
C ALA A 34 7.47 6.77 2.43
N LYS A 35 8.31 7.24 3.34
CA LYS A 35 9.59 7.84 2.97
C LYS A 35 10.50 6.83 2.26
N GLU A 36 10.55 5.60 2.75
CA GLU A 36 11.33 4.53 2.12
C GLU A 36 10.80 4.21 0.72
N ILE A 37 9.49 4.08 0.56
CA ILE A 37 8.85 3.81 -0.74
C ILE A 37 9.09 4.99 -1.69
N SER A 38 8.99 6.22 -1.20
CA SER A 38 9.23 7.42 -2.01
C SER A 38 10.65 7.45 -2.59
N ASN A 39 11.63 6.93 -1.85
CA ASN A 39 13.03 6.91 -2.26
C ASN A 39 13.42 5.68 -3.09
N LYS A 40 12.59 4.64 -3.10
CA LYS A 40 12.91 3.37 -3.76
C LYS A 40 11.71 2.88 -4.58
N ASN A 41 11.68 3.22 -5.85
CA ASN A 41 10.56 2.96 -6.74
C ASN A 41 10.20 1.47 -6.92
N GLU A 42 11.10 0.57 -6.60
CA GLU A 42 10.90 -0.87 -6.80
C GLU A 42 10.27 -1.58 -5.59
N GLU A 43 10.10 -0.88 -4.49
CA GLU A 43 9.54 -1.47 -3.29
C GLU A 43 8.04 -1.24 -3.18
N LYS A 44 7.38 -2.12 -2.46
CA LYS A 44 5.95 -2.03 -2.18
C LYS A 44 5.72 -2.01 -0.68
N GLY A 45 4.64 -1.36 -0.27
CA GLY A 45 4.22 -1.32 1.11
C GLY A 45 2.84 -1.91 1.28
N ILE A 46 2.59 -2.46 2.46
CA ILE A 46 1.27 -2.90 2.87
C ILE A 46 1.00 -2.26 4.23
N ILE A 47 -0.09 -1.52 4.31
CA ILE A 47 -0.51 -0.85 5.53
C ILE A 47 -1.92 -1.32 5.89
N ILE A 48 -2.12 -1.63 7.16
CA ILE A 48 -3.36 -2.21 7.65
C ILE A 48 -3.81 -1.43 8.89
N CYS A 49 -5.00 -0.86 8.82
CA CYS A 49 -5.61 -0.15 9.93
C CYS A 49 -7.12 -0.38 9.89
N GLY A 50 -7.85 0.04 10.91
CA GLY A 50 -9.29 -0.22 11.01
C GLY A 50 -10.08 0.08 9.75
N SER A 51 -10.02 1.31 9.25
CA SER A 51 -10.67 1.70 8.00
C SER A 51 -9.69 1.82 6.83
N GLY A 52 -8.40 1.91 7.12
CA GLY A 52 -7.36 2.14 6.11
C GLY A 52 -7.29 3.58 5.61
N ASN A 53 -8.19 4.45 6.02
CA ASN A 53 -8.28 5.81 5.49
C ASN A 53 -7.12 6.70 5.92
N GLY A 54 -6.91 6.84 7.22
CA GLY A 54 -5.88 7.75 7.75
C GLY A 54 -4.48 7.36 7.28
N VAL A 55 -4.18 6.08 7.31
CA VAL A 55 -2.87 5.58 6.87
C VAL A 55 -2.65 5.83 5.38
N SER A 56 -3.69 5.72 4.57
CA SER A 56 -3.62 6.06 3.14
C SER A 56 -3.35 7.55 2.92
N MET A 57 -4.01 8.39 3.71
CA MET A 57 -3.84 9.84 3.62
C MET A 57 -2.41 10.26 3.92
N VAL A 58 -1.81 9.68 4.96
CA VAL A 58 -0.41 9.95 5.31
C VAL A 58 0.51 9.48 4.19
N ALA A 59 0.35 8.24 3.74
CA ALA A 59 1.22 7.66 2.71
C ALA A 59 1.21 8.50 1.43
N ASN A 60 0.04 8.98 1.02
CA ASN A 60 -0.12 9.74 -0.21
C ASN A 60 0.40 11.18 -0.16
N LYS A 61 0.91 11.62 0.99
CA LYS A 61 1.60 12.92 1.10
C LYS A 61 3.00 12.88 0.50
N TYR A 62 3.54 11.71 0.25
CA TYR A 62 4.90 11.56 -0.24
C TYR A 62 4.95 11.44 -1.76
N GLU A 63 5.87 12.15 -2.36
CA GLU A 63 6.08 12.08 -3.80
C GLU A 63 6.45 10.66 -4.22
N GLY A 64 5.81 10.16 -5.27
CA GLY A 64 6.06 8.81 -5.76
C GLY A 64 5.36 7.71 -5.00
N VAL A 65 4.62 8.04 -3.93
CA VAL A 65 3.82 7.06 -3.19
C VAL A 65 2.38 7.13 -3.69
N ARG A 66 1.87 5.97 -4.11
CA ARG A 66 0.49 5.80 -4.56
C ARG A 66 -0.13 4.70 -3.73
N ALA A 67 -0.77 5.10 -2.63
CA ALA A 67 -1.46 4.19 -1.73
C ALA A 67 -2.91 4.04 -2.15
N ALA A 68 -3.34 2.81 -2.32
CA ALA A 68 -4.69 2.46 -2.71
C ALA A 68 -5.40 1.71 -1.59
N LEU A 69 -6.56 2.20 -1.19
CA LEU A 69 -7.42 1.53 -0.22
C LEU A 69 -8.22 0.46 -0.96
N CYS A 70 -7.98 -0.80 -0.64
CA CYS A 70 -8.60 -1.93 -1.35
C CYS A 70 -9.38 -2.80 -0.38
N TRP A 71 -10.64 -3.03 -0.70
CA TRP A 71 -11.55 -3.83 0.12
C TRP A 71 -11.97 -5.14 -0.53
N ASN A 72 -11.50 -5.39 -1.75
CA ASN A 72 -11.64 -6.68 -2.42
C ASN A 72 -10.52 -6.85 -3.44
N LYS A 73 -10.37 -8.05 -3.98
CA LYS A 73 -9.30 -8.35 -4.92
C LYS A 73 -9.44 -7.60 -6.26
N GLU A 74 -10.66 -7.32 -6.68
CA GLU A 74 -10.89 -6.63 -7.95
C GLU A 74 -10.34 -5.20 -7.89
N ILE A 75 -10.62 -4.47 -6.82
CA ILE A 75 -10.08 -3.13 -6.61
C ILE A 75 -8.55 -3.16 -6.50
N ALA A 76 -8.00 -4.17 -5.84
CA ALA A 76 -6.54 -4.33 -5.74
C ALA A 76 -5.91 -4.53 -7.11
N SER A 77 -6.53 -5.37 -7.94
CA SER A 77 -6.07 -5.59 -9.31
C SER A 77 -6.08 -4.30 -10.12
N LEU A 78 -7.18 -3.55 -10.06
CA LEU A 78 -7.30 -2.27 -10.79
C LEU A 78 -6.31 -1.23 -10.28
N SER A 79 -6.03 -1.18 -8.99
CA SER A 79 -5.07 -0.24 -8.44
C SER A 79 -3.66 -0.47 -9.02
N ARG A 80 -3.33 -1.71 -9.33
CA ARG A 80 -2.09 -2.06 -9.97
C ARG A 80 -2.12 -1.79 -11.47
N GLN A 81 -3.12 -2.35 -12.14
CA GLN A 81 -3.23 -2.26 -13.60
C GLN A 81 -3.33 -0.81 -14.10
N HIS A 82 -4.12 0.01 -13.44
CA HIS A 82 -4.43 1.35 -13.90
C HIS A 82 -3.65 2.45 -13.20
N ASN A 83 -3.32 2.28 -11.92
CA ASN A 83 -2.74 3.36 -11.10
C ASN A 83 -1.31 3.09 -10.68
N ASN A 84 -0.77 1.92 -10.98
CA ASN A 84 0.56 1.52 -10.53
C ASN A 84 0.76 1.79 -9.04
N ALA A 85 -0.25 1.43 -8.24
CA ALA A 85 -0.20 1.62 -6.80
C ALA A 85 0.98 0.83 -6.21
N ASN A 86 1.75 1.47 -5.34
CA ASN A 86 2.91 0.85 -4.71
C ASN A 86 2.73 0.64 -3.21
N VAL A 87 1.61 1.10 -2.66
CA VAL A 87 1.22 0.83 -1.28
C VAL A 87 -0.23 0.34 -1.27
N LEU A 88 -0.42 -0.84 -0.69
CA LEU A 88 -1.74 -1.40 -0.48
C LEU A 88 -2.21 -1.05 0.92
N SER A 89 -3.39 -0.45 1.03
CA SER A 89 -4.01 -0.12 2.31
C SER A 89 -5.24 -1.01 2.52
N LEU A 90 -5.28 -1.70 3.67
CA LEU A 90 -6.36 -2.64 3.99
C LEU A 90 -7.21 -2.15 5.15
N PRO A 91 -8.54 -2.14 5.00
CA PRO A 91 -9.47 -1.78 6.07
C PRO A 91 -9.79 -3.01 6.94
N ALA A 92 -8.97 -3.28 7.95
CA ALA A 92 -9.01 -4.52 8.73
C ALA A 92 -10.37 -4.82 9.37
N ARG A 93 -11.13 -3.78 9.75
CA ARG A 93 -12.45 -3.98 10.37
C ARG A 93 -13.51 -4.52 9.42
N PHE A 94 -13.26 -4.44 8.12
CA PHE A 94 -14.21 -4.80 7.07
C PHE A 94 -13.79 -6.03 6.29
N LEU A 95 -12.72 -6.70 6.71
CA LEU A 95 -12.16 -7.85 6.00
C LEU A 95 -11.97 -9.03 6.94
N THR A 96 -12.20 -10.23 6.42
CA THR A 96 -11.71 -11.45 7.07
C THR A 96 -10.21 -11.60 6.75
N THR A 97 -9.54 -12.43 7.53
CA THR A 97 -8.12 -12.74 7.27
C THR A 97 -7.94 -13.34 5.88
N GLU A 98 -8.83 -14.21 5.46
CA GLU A 98 -8.76 -14.86 4.14
C GLU A 98 -8.93 -13.86 3.00
N GLU A 99 -9.88 -12.93 3.15
CA GLU A 99 -10.07 -11.85 2.19
C GLU A 99 -8.83 -10.97 2.09
N ALA A 100 -8.23 -10.60 3.23
CA ALA A 100 -7.03 -9.78 3.26
C ALA A 100 -5.86 -10.47 2.55
N ILE A 101 -5.66 -11.76 2.78
CA ILE A 101 -4.61 -12.54 2.12
C ILE A 101 -4.81 -12.57 0.61
N GLU A 102 -6.04 -12.77 0.16
CA GLU A 102 -6.38 -12.78 -1.26
C GLU A 102 -6.10 -11.43 -1.92
N ILE A 103 -6.44 -10.35 -1.23
CA ILE A 103 -6.16 -8.98 -1.71
C ILE A 103 -4.65 -8.75 -1.82
N VAL A 104 -3.88 -9.14 -0.81
CA VAL A 104 -2.42 -9.00 -0.82
C VAL A 104 -1.80 -9.76 -1.98
N LYS A 105 -2.19 -11.00 -2.19
CA LYS A 105 -1.68 -11.81 -3.30
C LYS A 105 -1.98 -11.16 -4.64
N THR A 106 -3.21 -10.73 -4.84
CA THR A 106 -3.62 -10.06 -6.08
C THR A 106 -2.79 -8.81 -6.32
N PHE A 107 -2.60 -8.00 -5.27
CA PHE A 107 -1.80 -6.78 -5.37
C PHE A 107 -0.35 -7.07 -5.78
N LEU A 108 0.26 -8.06 -5.15
CA LEU A 108 1.66 -8.39 -5.40
C LEU A 108 1.88 -9.04 -6.78
N GLU A 109 0.91 -9.77 -7.29
CA GLU A 109 1.02 -10.54 -8.53
C GLU A 109 0.54 -9.79 -9.78
N THR A 110 -0.08 -8.62 -9.61
CA THR A 110 -0.65 -7.87 -10.73
C THR A 110 0.32 -6.79 -11.21
N ASP A 111 0.61 -6.78 -12.50
CA ASP A 111 1.50 -5.80 -13.11
C ASP A 111 0.75 -4.55 -13.55
N PHE A 112 1.48 -3.45 -13.69
CA PHE A 112 0.97 -2.23 -14.28
C PHE A 112 0.83 -2.41 -15.79
N GLU A 113 -0.32 -2.02 -16.34
CA GLU A 113 -0.57 -2.14 -17.79
C GLU A 113 0.17 -1.10 -18.62
N GLY A 114 0.52 0.04 -18.03
CA GLY A 114 1.15 1.12 -18.78
C GLY A 114 0.20 1.79 -19.77
N GLY A 115 0.68 2.03 -20.97
CA GLY A 115 -0.12 2.66 -22.01
C GLY A 115 -0.69 4.02 -21.60
N ARG A 116 -1.98 4.22 -21.83
CA ARG A 116 -2.67 5.48 -21.48
C ARG A 116 -2.66 5.77 -19.97
N HIS A 117 -2.56 4.72 -19.15
CA HIS A 117 -2.56 4.87 -17.69
C HIS A 117 -1.25 5.51 -17.18
N GLU A 118 -0.14 5.25 -17.84
CA GLU A 118 1.15 5.82 -17.46
C GLU A 118 1.14 7.34 -17.53
N ARG A 119 0.54 7.92 -18.56
CA ARG A 119 0.40 9.37 -18.68
C ARG A 119 -0.35 9.96 -17.49
N ARG A 120 -1.43 9.30 -17.08
CA ARG A 120 -2.25 9.75 -15.94
C ARG A 120 -1.52 9.61 -14.61
N VAL A 121 -0.86 8.47 -14.40
CA VAL A 121 -0.05 8.24 -13.20
C VAL A 121 1.03 9.31 -13.07
N ASN A 122 1.71 9.64 -14.17
CA ASN A 122 2.77 10.63 -14.16
C ASN A 122 2.28 12.06 -13.83
N LYS A 123 0.98 12.29 -13.86
CA LYS A 123 0.38 13.58 -13.52
C LYS A 123 -0.09 13.68 -12.07
N ILE A 124 0.02 12.60 -11.29
CA ILE A 124 -0.45 12.60 -9.90
C ILE A 124 0.35 13.57 -9.04
N ASN A 125 1.66 13.67 -9.25
CA ASN A 125 2.55 14.54 -8.49
C ASN A 125 2.85 15.85 -9.22
N LYS A 126 1.84 16.49 -9.65
CA LYS A 126 1.98 17.74 -10.39
C LYS A 126 2.07 18.95 -9.48
#